data_79e63a488ec7a333c0c89a9a06abb7ca
#
_entry.id   79e63a488ec7a333c0c89a9a06abb7ca
#
_cell.length_a   1.000
_cell.length_b   1.000
_cell.length_c   1.000
_cell.angle_alpha   90.00
_cell.angle_beta   90.00
_cell.angle_gamma   90.00
#
_symmetry.space_group_name_H-M   'P 1'
#
loop_
_entity.id
_entity.type
_entity.pdbx_description
1 polymer ?
#
loop_
_entity_poly.entity_id
_entity_poly.type
_entity_poly.pdbx_seq_one_letter_code
_entity_poly.pdbx_strand_id
1 'polypeptide(L)'
;MSLQGFQQALTDLVMSPALRARVAEDPSACLAGYDLSDLERRRLEALARDPRVRTPTLLHRSFRLSMIANTLPRSCKALGPRGLRELTHAYWGEGPPRTMQFVKEALRFGGYALGRLRDGSFQHDFLEELLETEMAALTLDRSGAAWEAGERAVPDDLAFRTPRLHPACRVIPWRHDPDAVLAALDAGRPLEGFEEGEHCLLLAAAGAGKLITKTFGTAERRALLAADGTRTVGDLCAELDLPGRVFAELVAAGWLV
;
A
#
# COMPACT_ATOMS: atom_id res chain seq x y z
N MET A 1 -39.76 0.50 -8.96
CA MET A 1 -39.05 1.80 -9.17
C MET A 1 -38.40 2.17 -7.83
N SER A 2 -37.09 2.15 -7.78
CA SER A 2 -36.40 2.54 -6.55
C SER A 2 -35.46 3.71 -6.84
N LEU A 3 -35.52 4.75 -6.02
CA LEU A 3 -34.55 5.86 -6.02
C LEU A 3 -33.12 5.33 -6.04
N GLN A 4 -32.88 4.19 -5.41
CA GLN A 4 -31.61 3.49 -5.37
C GLN A 4 -31.10 3.08 -6.76
N GLY A 5 -31.99 2.54 -7.60
CA GLY A 5 -31.60 2.13 -8.98
C GLY A 5 -31.13 3.33 -9.82
N PHE A 6 -31.88 4.45 -9.74
CA PHE A 6 -31.48 5.68 -10.44
C PHE A 6 -30.17 6.28 -9.89
N GLN A 7 -30.01 6.34 -8.57
CA GLN A 7 -28.79 6.84 -7.94
C GLN A 7 -27.56 5.98 -8.30
N GLN A 8 -27.74 4.65 -8.31
CA GLN A 8 -26.66 3.74 -8.70
C GLN A 8 -26.28 3.95 -10.16
N ALA A 9 -27.24 3.95 -11.08
CA ALA A 9 -26.99 4.15 -12.49
C ALA A 9 -26.35 5.52 -12.80
N LEU A 10 -26.80 6.59 -12.12
CA LEU A 10 -26.22 7.93 -12.21
C LEU A 10 -24.76 7.94 -11.73
N THR A 11 -24.50 7.34 -10.61
CA THR A 11 -23.16 7.21 -10.03
C THR A 11 -22.23 6.49 -11.00
N ASP A 12 -22.64 5.31 -11.49
CA ASP A 12 -21.84 4.50 -12.41
C ASP A 12 -21.58 5.27 -13.72
N LEU A 13 -22.54 5.99 -14.23
CA LEU A 13 -22.41 6.80 -15.44
C LEU A 13 -21.43 7.98 -15.26
N VAL A 14 -21.48 8.66 -14.11
CA VAL A 14 -20.53 9.75 -13.78
C VAL A 14 -19.12 9.20 -13.55
N MET A 15 -19.00 8.06 -12.87
CA MET A 15 -17.71 7.48 -12.48
C MET A 15 -17.00 6.77 -13.63
N SER A 16 -17.73 6.19 -14.59
CA SER A 16 -17.20 5.40 -15.70
C SER A 16 -17.38 6.08 -17.03
N PRO A 17 -16.35 6.75 -17.59
CA PRO A 17 -16.41 7.27 -18.97
C PRO A 17 -16.71 6.22 -20.02
N ALA A 18 -16.25 4.96 -19.81
CA ALA A 18 -16.50 3.84 -20.70
C ALA A 18 -17.99 3.46 -20.69
N LEU A 19 -18.62 3.36 -19.50
CA LEU A 19 -20.05 3.12 -19.39
C LEU A 19 -20.85 4.26 -20.04
N ARG A 20 -20.44 5.52 -19.79
CA ARG A 20 -21.08 6.70 -20.40
C ARG A 20 -21.04 6.65 -21.91
N ALA A 21 -19.90 6.32 -22.53
CA ALA A 21 -19.78 6.18 -23.97
C ALA A 21 -20.72 5.08 -24.50
N ARG A 22 -20.75 3.93 -23.86
CA ARG A 22 -21.66 2.82 -24.22
C ARG A 22 -23.14 3.20 -24.07
N VAL A 23 -23.52 3.90 -22.99
CA VAL A 23 -24.90 4.34 -22.79
C VAL A 23 -25.29 5.38 -23.85
N ALA A 24 -24.36 6.22 -24.32
CA ALA A 24 -24.63 7.17 -25.41
C ALA A 24 -24.88 6.46 -26.75
N GLU A 25 -24.28 5.28 -26.97
CA GLU A 25 -24.43 4.44 -28.17
C GLU A 25 -25.65 3.52 -28.06
N ASP A 26 -25.76 2.73 -27.00
CA ASP A 26 -26.86 1.79 -26.74
C ASP A 26 -27.36 1.89 -25.29
N PRO A 27 -28.29 2.84 -25.03
CA PRO A 27 -28.86 3.01 -23.69
C PRO A 27 -29.67 1.80 -23.22
N SER A 28 -30.34 1.12 -24.16
CA SER A 28 -31.24 0.02 -23.81
C SER A 28 -30.50 -1.17 -23.21
N ALA A 29 -29.43 -1.63 -23.86
CA ALA A 29 -28.60 -2.73 -23.36
C ALA A 29 -27.85 -2.34 -22.08
N CYS A 30 -27.27 -1.12 -22.04
CA CYS A 30 -26.42 -0.69 -20.94
C CYS A 30 -27.18 -0.37 -19.65
N LEU A 31 -28.43 0.05 -19.74
CA LEU A 31 -29.28 0.38 -18.58
C LEU A 31 -30.28 -0.71 -18.21
N ALA A 32 -30.26 -1.86 -18.87
CA ALA A 32 -31.19 -2.97 -18.61
C ALA A 32 -31.09 -3.53 -17.19
N GLY A 33 -29.88 -3.52 -16.61
CA GLY A 33 -29.62 -4.09 -15.27
C GLY A 33 -30.04 -3.18 -14.10
N TYR A 34 -30.53 -1.95 -14.37
CA TYR A 34 -30.95 -1.02 -13.34
C TYR A 34 -32.48 -0.94 -13.28
N ASP A 35 -33.03 -0.91 -12.06
CA ASP A 35 -34.47 -0.71 -11.84
C ASP A 35 -34.83 0.77 -12.06
N LEU A 36 -35.17 1.09 -13.33
CA LEU A 36 -35.43 2.45 -13.80
C LEU A 36 -36.76 2.56 -14.49
N SER A 37 -37.46 3.69 -14.27
CA SER A 37 -38.60 4.09 -15.07
C SER A 37 -38.14 4.58 -16.47
N ASP A 38 -39.08 4.65 -17.43
CA ASP A 38 -38.80 5.20 -18.75
C ASP A 38 -38.33 6.66 -18.72
N LEU A 39 -38.83 7.44 -17.76
CA LEU A 39 -38.40 8.82 -17.59
C LEU A 39 -36.96 8.90 -17.09
N GLU A 40 -36.58 8.05 -16.13
CA GLU A 40 -35.22 7.99 -15.61
C GLU A 40 -34.23 7.52 -16.65
N ARG A 41 -34.59 6.50 -17.46
CA ARG A 41 -33.78 6.06 -18.59
C ARG A 41 -33.49 7.17 -19.56
N ARG A 42 -34.52 7.92 -20.01
CA ARG A 42 -34.35 9.07 -20.91
C ARG A 42 -33.46 10.15 -20.31
N ARG A 43 -33.58 10.41 -19.00
CA ARG A 43 -32.72 11.38 -18.30
C ARG A 43 -31.24 10.93 -18.28
N LEU A 44 -30.97 9.66 -17.97
CA LEU A 44 -29.61 9.09 -17.96
C LEU A 44 -29.00 9.07 -19.37
N GLU A 45 -29.80 8.75 -20.38
CA GLU A 45 -29.39 8.83 -21.79
C GLU A 45 -28.99 10.25 -22.20
N ALA A 46 -29.82 11.23 -21.87
CA ALA A 46 -29.49 12.64 -22.12
C ALA A 46 -28.21 13.08 -21.39
N LEU A 47 -28.04 12.66 -20.13
CA LEU A 47 -26.83 12.92 -19.37
C LEU A 47 -25.58 12.27 -19.97
N ALA A 48 -25.70 11.04 -20.50
CA ALA A 48 -24.58 10.34 -21.13
C ALA A 48 -24.01 11.12 -22.34
N ARG A 49 -24.86 11.83 -23.04
CA ARG A 49 -24.50 12.67 -24.20
C ARG A 49 -24.09 14.09 -23.83
N ASP A 50 -24.34 14.55 -22.60
CA ASP A 50 -24.02 15.91 -22.16
C ASP A 50 -22.52 16.03 -21.84
N PRO A 51 -21.75 16.86 -22.57
CA PRO A 51 -20.34 17.06 -22.33
C PRO A 51 -20.01 17.62 -20.93
N ARG A 52 -20.97 18.31 -20.29
CA ARG A 52 -20.81 18.89 -18.95
C ARG A 52 -20.64 17.80 -17.87
N VAL A 53 -21.08 16.58 -18.09
CA VAL A 53 -20.86 15.44 -17.18
C VAL A 53 -19.39 15.06 -17.06
N ARG A 54 -18.52 15.53 -17.94
CA ARG A 54 -17.05 15.35 -17.82
C ARG A 54 -16.48 16.06 -16.61
N THR A 55 -17.03 17.22 -16.23
CA THR A 55 -16.53 18.02 -15.10
C THR A 55 -16.62 17.27 -13.76
N PRO A 56 -17.79 16.75 -13.33
CA PRO A 56 -17.85 15.93 -12.11
C PRO A 56 -16.93 14.69 -12.17
N THR A 57 -16.82 14.05 -13.33
CA THR A 57 -15.89 12.92 -13.50
C THR A 57 -14.44 13.33 -13.23
N LEU A 58 -13.98 14.44 -13.79
CA LEU A 58 -12.63 14.97 -13.58
C LEU A 58 -12.38 15.37 -12.13
N LEU A 59 -13.32 16.08 -11.52
CA LEU A 59 -13.23 16.49 -10.11
C LEU A 59 -13.13 15.27 -9.20
N HIS A 60 -13.97 14.26 -9.43
CA HIS A 60 -13.92 13.03 -8.66
C HIS A 60 -12.58 12.27 -8.82
N ARG A 61 -12.08 12.17 -10.06
CA ARG A 61 -10.77 11.56 -10.32
C ARG A 61 -9.63 12.32 -9.67
N SER A 62 -9.64 13.66 -9.75
CA SER A 62 -8.66 14.52 -9.08
C SER A 62 -8.70 14.36 -7.57
N PHE A 63 -9.90 14.28 -6.99
CA PHE A 63 -10.06 14.01 -5.56
C PHE A 63 -9.50 12.65 -5.16
N ARG A 64 -9.83 11.58 -5.88
CA ARG A 64 -9.27 10.24 -5.63
C ARG A 64 -7.75 10.22 -5.77
N LEU A 65 -7.22 10.87 -6.79
CA LEU A 65 -5.78 10.99 -6.97
C LEU A 65 -5.13 11.70 -5.78
N SER A 66 -5.73 12.79 -5.29
CA SER A 66 -5.22 13.48 -4.10
C SER A 66 -5.27 12.60 -2.85
N MET A 67 -6.30 11.76 -2.70
CA MET A 67 -6.36 10.77 -1.60
C MET A 67 -5.19 9.79 -1.65
N ILE A 68 -4.89 9.24 -2.83
CA ILE A 68 -3.76 8.32 -3.04
C ILE A 68 -2.44 9.04 -2.77
N ALA A 69 -2.22 10.20 -3.39
CA ALA A 69 -0.96 10.93 -3.29
C ALA A 69 -0.66 11.46 -1.88
N ASN A 70 -1.68 11.85 -1.12
CA ASN A 70 -1.51 12.29 0.27
C ASN A 70 -1.28 11.12 1.24
N THR A 71 -1.70 9.92 0.86
CA THR A 71 -1.60 8.74 1.74
C THR A 71 -0.38 7.88 1.43
N LEU A 72 0.06 7.86 0.16
CA LEU A 72 1.24 7.14 -0.34
C LEU A 72 2.21 8.13 -1.04
N PRO A 73 2.70 9.17 -0.33
CA PRO A 73 3.42 10.28 -0.96
C PRO A 73 4.74 9.87 -1.60
N ARG A 74 5.49 8.96 -0.98
CA ARG A 74 6.79 8.50 -1.49
C ARG A 74 6.64 7.62 -2.71
N SER A 75 5.70 6.68 -2.69
CA SER A 75 5.38 5.85 -3.85
C SER A 75 4.91 6.70 -5.03
N CYS A 76 4.03 7.67 -4.79
CA CYS A 76 3.58 8.58 -5.85
C CYS A 76 4.70 9.48 -6.38
N LYS A 77 5.62 9.91 -5.51
CA LYS A 77 6.79 10.70 -5.91
C LYS A 77 7.76 9.88 -6.77
N ALA A 78 8.04 8.63 -6.39
CA ALA A 78 8.87 7.71 -7.15
C ALA A 78 8.30 7.43 -8.54
N LEU A 79 6.98 7.18 -8.65
CA LEU A 79 6.28 6.98 -9.92
C LEU A 79 6.40 8.18 -10.86
N GLY A 80 6.48 9.37 -10.30
CA GLY A 80 6.39 10.59 -11.07
C GLY A 80 5.04 10.78 -11.79
N PRO A 81 4.83 11.90 -12.49
CA PRO A 81 3.54 12.22 -13.09
C PRO A 81 3.06 11.24 -14.17
N ARG A 82 4.01 10.63 -14.91
CA ARG A 82 3.70 9.69 -16.00
C ARG A 82 3.27 8.33 -15.46
N GLY A 83 4.09 7.71 -14.61
CA GLY A 83 3.80 6.40 -14.03
C GLY A 83 2.55 6.43 -13.15
N LEU A 84 2.38 7.49 -12.34
CA LEU A 84 1.19 7.68 -11.52
C LEU A 84 -0.09 7.79 -12.37
N ARG A 85 -0.05 8.51 -13.50
CA ARG A 85 -1.17 8.61 -14.42
C ARG A 85 -1.50 7.27 -15.07
N GLU A 86 -0.49 6.53 -15.49
CA GLU A 86 -0.64 5.21 -16.11
C GLU A 86 -1.31 4.23 -15.16
N LEU A 87 -0.75 4.04 -13.97
CA LEU A 87 -1.29 3.13 -12.96
C LEU A 87 -2.68 3.53 -12.48
N THR A 88 -2.92 4.81 -12.22
CA THR A 88 -4.24 5.26 -11.75
C THR A 88 -5.30 5.13 -12.84
N HIS A 89 -4.95 5.38 -14.10
CA HIS A 89 -5.89 5.18 -15.20
C HIS A 89 -6.30 3.71 -15.34
N ALA A 90 -5.33 2.80 -15.28
CA ALA A 90 -5.57 1.36 -15.33
C ALA A 90 -6.39 0.89 -14.11
N TYR A 91 -6.01 1.32 -12.90
CA TYR A 91 -6.74 1.02 -11.65
C TYR A 91 -8.21 1.46 -11.69
N TRP A 92 -8.50 2.65 -12.25
CA TRP A 92 -9.87 3.12 -12.36
C TRP A 92 -10.67 2.42 -13.47
N GLY A 93 -9.97 1.74 -14.38
CA GLY A 93 -10.59 0.89 -15.40
C GLY A 93 -11.20 -0.40 -14.84
N GLU A 94 -10.71 -0.88 -13.68
CA GLU A 94 -11.22 -2.10 -13.05
C GLU A 94 -12.58 -1.95 -12.35
N GLY A 95 -13.05 -0.74 -12.19
CA GLY A 95 -14.39 -0.47 -11.65
C GLY A 95 -14.51 0.82 -10.85
N PRO A 96 -15.75 1.19 -10.47
CA PRO A 96 -16.00 2.38 -9.68
C PRO A 96 -15.47 2.21 -8.25
N PRO A 97 -15.12 3.32 -7.58
CA PRO A 97 -14.69 3.28 -6.20
C PRO A 97 -15.84 2.81 -5.29
N ARG A 98 -15.52 1.89 -4.40
CA ARG A 98 -16.50 1.40 -3.41
C ARG A 98 -16.45 2.16 -2.09
N THR A 99 -15.53 3.12 -1.93
CA THR A 99 -15.34 3.88 -0.69
C THR A 99 -14.71 5.24 -0.97
N MET A 100 -15.10 6.24 -0.17
CA MET A 100 -14.50 7.57 -0.16
C MET A 100 -13.53 7.75 1.03
N GLN A 101 -13.11 6.67 1.67
CA GLN A 101 -12.15 6.72 2.78
C GLN A 101 -10.72 6.71 2.23
N PHE A 102 -9.95 7.74 2.54
CA PHE A 102 -8.58 7.98 2.06
C PHE A 102 -7.69 6.73 2.18
N VAL A 103 -7.56 6.21 3.38
CA VAL A 103 -6.66 5.08 3.62
C VAL A 103 -7.13 3.81 2.91
N LYS A 104 -8.44 3.55 2.86
CA LYS A 104 -8.94 2.37 2.14
C LYS A 104 -8.72 2.46 0.64
N GLU A 105 -8.88 3.64 0.06
CA GLU A 105 -8.60 3.87 -1.36
C GLU A 105 -7.11 3.71 -1.65
N ALA A 106 -6.24 4.30 -0.82
CA ALA A 106 -4.80 4.18 -0.97
C ALA A 106 -4.30 2.73 -0.82
N LEU A 107 -4.79 1.99 0.18
CA LEU A 107 -4.45 0.57 0.35
C LEU A 107 -4.91 -0.30 -0.83
N ARG A 108 -6.07 0.00 -1.43
CA ARG A 108 -6.53 -0.70 -2.64
C ARG A 108 -5.67 -0.39 -3.85
N PHE A 109 -5.35 0.89 -4.05
CA PHE A 109 -4.45 1.30 -5.12
C PHE A 109 -3.07 0.67 -4.93
N GLY A 110 -2.51 0.71 -3.71
CA GLY A 110 -1.24 0.08 -3.40
C GLY A 110 -1.24 -1.43 -3.68
N GLY A 111 -2.28 -2.15 -3.24
CA GLY A 111 -2.45 -3.58 -3.54
C GLY A 111 -2.56 -3.87 -5.03
N TYR A 112 -3.28 -3.03 -5.79
CA TYR A 112 -3.35 -3.11 -7.25
C TYR A 112 -1.98 -2.91 -7.89
N ALA A 113 -1.25 -1.86 -7.49
CA ALA A 113 0.07 -1.56 -8.03
C ALA A 113 1.10 -2.67 -7.72
N LEU A 114 1.08 -3.21 -6.48
CA LEU A 114 1.90 -4.38 -6.10
C LEU A 114 1.58 -5.61 -6.95
N GLY A 115 0.30 -5.87 -7.24
CA GLY A 115 -0.11 -6.94 -8.14
C GLY A 115 0.53 -6.79 -9.53
N ARG A 116 0.48 -5.58 -10.09
CA ARG A 116 1.05 -5.25 -11.41
C ARG A 116 2.57 -5.32 -11.46
N LEU A 117 3.25 -5.01 -10.35
CA LEU A 117 4.69 -5.17 -10.22
C LEU A 117 5.08 -6.65 -10.20
N ARG A 118 4.37 -7.45 -9.40
CA ARG A 118 4.67 -8.87 -9.18
C ARG A 118 4.34 -9.76 -10.37
N ASP A 119 3.31 -9.41 -11.14
CA ASP A 119 2.99 -10.11 -12.39
C ASP A 119 3.80 -9.62 -13.60
N GLY A 120 4.68 -8.61 -13.41
CA GLY A 120 5.55 -8.07 -14.44
C GLY A 120 4.86 -7.15 -15.46
N SER A 121 3.56 -6.85 -15.29
CA SER A 121 2.81 -5.97 -16.20
C SER A 121 3.08 -4.48 -15.98
N PHE A 122 3.80 -4.15 -14.91
CA PHE A 122 4.39 -2.85 -14.64
C PHE A 122 5.79 -3.04 -14.05
N GLN A 123 6.75 -2.21 -14.41
CA GLN A 123 8.14 -2.31 -13.94
C GLN A 123 8.58 -0.99 -13.31
N HIS A 124 9.17 -1.09 -12.12
CA HIS A 124 9.76 0.04 -11.41
C HIS A 124 10.62 -0.47 -10.25
N ASP A 125 11.90 -0.12 -10.25
CA ASP A 125 12.92 -0.72 -9.38
C ASP A 125 12.70 -0.54 -7.88
N PHE A 126 12.04 0.55 -7.45
CA PHE A 126 11.90 0.90 -6.02
C PHE A 126 10.45 0.91 -5.54
N LEU A 127 9.48 0.73 -6.44
CA LEU A 127 8.08 0.98 -6.09
C LEU A 127 7.51 -0.09 -5.17
N GLU A 128 7.95 -1.34 -5.30
CA GLU A 128 7.45 -2.44 -4.47
C GLU A 128 7.77 -2.18 -3.00
N GLU A 129 9.03 -1.93 -2.68
CA GLU A 129 9.47 -1.66 -1.31
C GLU A 129 8.86 -0.39 -0.72
N LEU A 130 8.71 0.66 -1.54
CA LEU A 130 8.06 1.90 -1.12
C LEU A 130 6.59 1.69 -0.78
N LEU A 131 5.84 0.98 -1.64
CA LEU A 131 4.43 0.66 -1.41
C LEU A 131 4.26 -0.22 -0.17
N GLU A 132 5.06 -1.28 -0.04
CA GLU A 132 5.01 -2.16 1.13
C GLU A 132 5.28 -1.38 2.42
N THR A 133 6.26 -0.48 2.40
CA THR A 133 6.62 0.36 3.54
C THR A 133 5.46 1.30 3.93
N GLU A 134 4.91 2.05 2.98
CA GLU A 134 3.84 3.00 3.26
C GLU A 134 2.54 2.29 3.66
N MET A 135 2.20 1.18 3.02
CA MET A 135 1.02 0.37 3.39
C MET A 135 1.17 -0.28 4.75
N ALA A 136 2.36 -0.77 5.10
CA ALA A 136 2.65 -1.30 6.43
C ALA A 136 2.51 -0.22 7.50
N ALA A 137 3.03 0.99 7.26
CA ALA A 137 2.87 2.13 8.16
C ALA A 137 1.38 2.45 8.43
N LEU A 138 0.54 2.45 7.38
CA LEU A 138 -0.89 2.70 7.48
C LEU A 138 -1.66 1.61 8.27
N THR A 139 -1.16 0.39 8.24
CA THR A 139 -1.81 -0.75 8.93
C THR A 139 -1.32 -0.91 10.36
N LEU A 140 -0.05 -0.62 10.65
CA LEU A 140 0.51 -0.64 12.00
C LEU A 140 -0.17 0.37 12.93
N ASP A 141 -0.34 1.60 12.49
CA ASP A 141 -0.99 2.66 13.26
C ASP A 141 -2.42 2.30 13.73
N ARG A 142 -3.03 1.30 13.09
CA ARG A 142 -4.39 0.80 13.40
C ARG A 142 -4.44 -0.44 14.28
N SER A 143 -3.29 -1.06 14.56
CA SER A 143 -3.25 -2.33 15.30
C SER A 143 -3.55 -2.16 16.80
N GLY A 144 -3.47 -0.94 17.32
CA GLY A 144 -3.62 -0.64 18.75
C GLY A 144 -2.46 -1.16 19.61
N ALA A 145 -1.49 -1.89 19.05
CA ALA A 145 -0.26 -2.27 19.73
C ALA A 145 0.69 -1.08 19.77
N ALA A 146 1.49 -0.99 20.82
CA ALA A 146 2.54 0.01 20.94
C ALA A 146 3.87 -0.68 21.24
N TRP A 147 4.90 -0.27 20.49
CA TRP A 147 6.28 -0.61 20.83
C TRP A 147 6.86 0.49 21.72
N GLU A 148 7.52 0.07 22.77
CA GLU A 148 8.18 1.00 23.71
C GLU A 148 9.69 0.86 23.56
N ALA A 149 10.35 2.01 23.35
CA ALA A 149 11.80 2.08 23.34
C ALA A 149 12.33 1.83 24.75
N GLY A 150 13.31 0.92 24.85
CA GLY A 150 13.97 0.62 26.13
C GLY A 150 14.89 -0.58 25.97
N GLU A 151 15.94 -0.58 26.75
CA GLU A 151 16.83 -1.75 26.83
C GLU A 151 16.16 -2.82 27.68
N ARG A 152 16.00 -4.01 27.13
CA ARG A 152 15.42 -5.15 27.82
C ARG A 152 16.52 -6.13 28.23
N ALA A 153 16.32 -6.78 29.37
CA ALA A 153 17.21 -7.84 29.77
C ALA A 153 17.14 -9.00 28.76
N VAL A 154 18.31 -9.46 28.34
CA VAL A 154 18.43 -10.66 27.50
C VAL A 154 18.36 -11.88 28.42
N PRO A 155 17.45 -12.83 28.17
CA PRO A 155 17.35 -14.03 28.99
C PRO A 155 18.62 -14.89 28.89
N ASP A 156 19.08 -15.47 30.01
CA ASP A 156 20.23 -16.39 30.03
C ASP A 156 19.99 -17.63 29.18
N ASP A 157 18.73 -18.05 29.05
CA ASP A 157 18.29 -19.22 28.28
C ASP A 157 17.88 -18.86 26.82
N LEU A 158 18.33 -17.72 26.30
CA LEU A 158 17.93 -17.20 24.96
C LEU A 158 18.06 -18.27 23.86
N ALA A 159 19.08 -19.10 23.88
CA ALA A 159 19.29 -20.16 22.88
C ALA A 159 18.11 -21.13 22.74
N PHE A 160 17.34 -21.34 23.80
CA PHE A 160 16.17 -22.22 23.84
C PHE A 160 14.84 -21.50 23.63
N ARG A 161 14.85 -20.17 23.50
CA ARG A 161 13.65 -19.35 23.24
C ARG A 161 13.29 -19.36 21.76
N THR A 162 11.98 -19.29 21.48
CA THR A 162 11.43 -19.16 20.13
C THR A 162 11.11 -17.69 19.85
N PRO A 163 11.99 -16.96 19.14
CA PRO A 163 11.83 -15.53 18.96
C PRO A 163 10.68 -15.23 18.01
N ARG A 164 9.94 -14.17 18.32
CA ARG A 164 8.90 -13.62 17.44
C ARG A 164 9.11 -12.13 17.25
N LEU A 165 8.79 -11.65 16.07
CA LEU A 165 8.73 -10.21 15.83
C LEU A 165 7.67 -9.58 16.75
N HIS A 166 8.03 -8.47 17.41
CA HIS A 166 7.08 -7.76 18.26
C HIS A 166 5.81 -7.38 17.46
N PRO A 167 4.59 -7.59 18.00
CA PRO A 167 3.34 -7.40 17.24
C PRO A 167 3.14 -5.97 16.72
N ALA A 168 3.71 -4.95 17.39
CA ALA A 168 3.74 -3.57 16.92
C ALA A 168 4.81 -3.29 15.84
N CYS A 169 5.53 -4.31 15.36
CA CYS A 169 6.58 -4.15 14.37
C CYS A 169 6.20 -4.83 13.04
N ARG A 170 6.78 -4.30 11.96
CA ARG A 170 6.78 -4.94 10.64
C ARG A 170 8.17 -4.81 10.04
N VAL A 171 8.62 -5.86 9.36
CA VAL A 171 9.89 -5.89 8.64
C VAL A 171 9.57 -5.91 7.14
N ILE A 172 10.11 -4.94 6.44
CA ILE A 172 9.98 -4.84 4.99
C ILE A 172 11.34 -5.12 4.37
N PRO A 173 11.49 -6.19 3.59
CA PRO A 173 12.72 -6.45 2.86
C PRO A 173 12.96 -5.36 1.81
N TRP A 174 14.21 -4.94 1.68
CA TRP A 174 14.66 -3.98 0.67
C TRP A 174 15.85 -4.53 -0.09
N ARG A 175 15.88 -4.30 -1.41
CA ARG A 175 17.01 -4.67 -2.28
C ARG A 175 18.11 -3.62 -2.27
N HIS A 176 17.81 -2.42 -1.83
CA HIS A 176 18.73 -1.29 -1.75
C HIS A 176 18.72 -0.72 -0.33
N ASP A 177 19.74 0.06 0.03
CA ASP A 177 19.75 0.74 1.33
C ASP A 177 18.53 1.69 1.45
N PRO A 178 17.57 1.41 2.36
CA PRO A 178 16.37 2.22 2.51
C PRO A 178 16.67 3.67 2.86
N ASP A 179 17.68 3.93 3.70
CA ASP A 179 18.03 5.29 4.15
C ASP A 179 18.54 6.12 2.97
N ALA A 180 19.38 5.53 2.11
CA ALA A 180 19.91 6.19 0.93
C ALA A 180 18.81 6.49 -0.10
N VAL A 181 17.92 5.53 -0.38
CA VAL A 181 16.80 5.67 -1.33
C VAL A 181 15.80 6.71 -0.82
N LEU A 182 15.39 6.63 0.46
CA LEU A 182 14.44 7.57 1.04
C LEU A 182 15.00 8.99 1.11
N ALA A 183 16.28 9.16 1.46
CA ALA A 183 16.94 10.46 1.45
C ALA A 183 17.04 11.07 0.04
N ALA A 184 17.33 10.26 -0.98
CA ALA A 184 17.34 10.72 -2.37
C ALA A 184 15.94 11.15 -2.81
N LEU A 185 14.94 10.33 -2.50
CA LEU A 185 13.55 10.62 -2.81
C LEU A 185 13.07 11.91 -2.12
N ASP A 186 13.32 12.07 -0.82
CA ASP A 186 12.91 13.26 -0.08
C ASP A 186 13.60 14.53 -0.62
N ALA A 187 14.86 14.42 -1.03
CA ALA A 187 15.62 15.51 -1.69
C ALA A 187 15.22 15.76 -3.15
N GLY A 188 14.34 14.94 -3.75
CA GLY A 188 13.95 15.06 -5.15
C GLY A 188 15.08 14.70 -6.14
N ARG A 189 16.04 13.89 -5.70
CA ARG A 189 17.12 13.38 -6.56
C ARG A 189 16.64 12.16 -7.35
N PRO A 190 17.24 11.86 -8.52
CA PRO A 190 16.97 10.64 -9.26
C PRO A 190 17.19 9.39 -8.39
N LEU A 191 16.35 8.38 -8.59
CA LEU A 191 16.50 7.07 -7.96
C LEU A 191 17.29 6.15 -8.89
N GLU A 192 18.60 6.33 -8.92
CA GLU A 192 19.52 5.57 -9.79
C GLU A 192 20.89 5.39 -9.11
N GLY A 193 21.62 4.36 -9.51
CA GLY A 193 22.97 4.12 -9.02
C GLY A 193 23.07 3.57 -7.60
N PHE A 194 21.98 3.01 -7.05
CA PHE A 194 22.01 2.33 -5.74
C PHE A 194 22.47 0.88 -5.94
N GLU A 195 23.40 0.44 -5.08
CA GLU A 195 23.85 -0.94 -5.07
C GLU A 195 22.77 -1.86 -4.48
N GLU A 196 22.61 -3.03 -5.10
CA GLU A 196 21.73 -4.06 -4.57
C GLU A 196 22.39 -4.77 -3.39
N GLY A 197 21.59 -5.10 -2.38
CA GLY A 197 22.03 -5.79 -1.18
C GLY A 197 20.83 -6.38 -0.40
N GLU A 198 21.15 -7.04 0.70
CA GLU A 198 20.13 -7.59 1.60
C GLU A 198 19.89 -6.62 2.76
N HIS A 199 19.00 -5.66 2.54
CA HIS A 199 18.58 -4.71 3.57
C HIS A 199 17.17 -5.00 4.05
N CYS A 200 16.79 -4.43 5.17
CA CYS A 200 15.39 -4.31 5.56
C CYS A 200 15.12 -3.01 6.33
N LEU A 201 13.89 -2.55 6.21
CA LEU A 201 13.36 -1.47 7.02
C LEU A 201 12.38 -2.05 8.03
N LEU A 202 12.65 -1.87 9.31
CA LEU A 202 11.71 -2.18 10.36
C LEU A 202 10.87 -0.94 10.67
N LEU A 203 9.57 -1.14 10.72
CA LEU A 203 8.59 -0.15 11.16
C LEU A 203 8.05 -0.57 12.52
N ALA A 204 8.01 0.34 13.48
CA ALA A 204 7.41 0.10 14.78
C ALA A 204 6.39 1.19 15.12
N ALA A 205 5.19 0.78 15.51
CA ALA A 205 4.20 1.69 16.06
C ALA A 205 4.56 1.99 17.52
N ALA A 206 5.06 3.20 17.78
CA ALA A 206 5.23 3.72 19.12
C ALA A 206 3.96 4.46 19.55
N GLY A 207 3.67 4.50 20.85
CA GLY A 207 2.46 5.13 21.36
C GLY A 207 2.16 6.51 20.76
N ALA A 208 0.91 6.96 20.85
CA ALA A 208 0.39 8.23 20.33
C ALA A 208 0.49 8.41 18.80
N GLY A 209 0.42 7.30 18.02
CA GLY A 209 0.44 7.36 16.55
C GLY A 209 1.81 7.65 15.96
N LYS A 210 2.88 7.61 16.78
CA LYS A 210 4.26 7.79 16.31
C LYS A 210 4.76 6.52 15.65
N LEU A 211 5.30 6.64 14.44
CA LEU A 211 6.00 5.57 13.75
C LEU A 211 7.52 5.76 13.91
N ILE A 212 8.20 4.68 14.28
CA ILE A 212 9.66 4.60 14.33
C ILE A 212 10.12 3.71 13.18
N THR A 213 11.17 4.12 12.51
CA THR A 213 11.83 3.35 11.46
C THR A 213 13.26 3.04 11.85
N LYS A 214 13.72 1.84 11.50
CA LYS A 214 15.11 1.40 11.71
C LYS A 214 15.55 0.56 10.54
N THR A 215 16.67 0.93 9.92
CA THR A 215 17.32 0.14 8.87
C THR A 215 18.25 -0.88 9.48
N PHE A 216 18.27 -2.08 8.90
CA PHE A 216 19.13 -3.19 9.28
C PHE A 216 19.80 -3.80 8.05
N GLY A 217 21.01 -4.33 8.28
CA GLY A 217 21.77 -5.04 7.26
C GLY A 217 21.40 -6.55 7.19
N THR A 218 22.22 -7.28 6.46
CA THR A 218 21.97 -8.68 6.09
C THR A 218 21.74 -9.60 7.31
N ALA A 219 22.56 -9.49 8.35
CA ALA A 219 22.49 -10.41 9.50
C ALA A 219 21.17 -10.22 10.28
N GLU A 220 20.86 -8.99 10.64
CA GLU A 220 19.63 -8.64 11.37
C GLU A 220 18.39 -8.90 10.51
N ARG A 221 18.43 -8.59 9.19
CA ARG A 221 17.36 -8.90 8.27
C ARG A 221 17.02 -10.37 8.27
N ARG A 222 18.04 -11.25 8.16
CA ARG A 222 17.85 -12.71 8.17
C ARG A 222 17.26 -13.17 9.49
N ALA A 223 17.76 -12.67 10.62
CA ALA A 223 17.24 -12.98 11.96
C ALA A 223 15.78 -12.53 12.14
N LEU A 224 15.45 -11.28 11.75
CA LEU A 224 14.10 -10.71 11.88
C LEU A 224 13.06 -11.42 11.01
N LEU A 225 13.42 -11.79 9.78
CA LEU A 225 12.52 -12.52 8.87
C LEU A 225 12.31 -13.98 9.29
N ALA A 226 13.27 -14.59 9.95
CA ALA A 226 13.18 -15.97 10.44
C ALA A 226 12.50 -16.11 11.81
N ALA A 227 12.30 -15.01 12.54
CA ALA A 227 11.73 -14.99 13.89
C ALA A 227 10.19 -15.13 13.86
N ASP A 228 9.71 -16.31 13.46
CA ASP A 228 8.30 -16.66 13.34
C ASP A 228 7.69 -17.29 14.61
N GLY A 229 8.52 -17.58 15.61
CA GLY A 229 8.14 -18.21 16.87
C GLY A 229 7.98 -19.73 16.80
N THR A 230 8.50 -20.37 15.76
CA THR A 230 8.42 -21.83 15.57
C THR A 230 9.73 -22.55 15.89
N ARG A 231 10.87 -21.88 15.71
CA ARG A 231 12.23 -22.41 15.89
C ARG A 231 12.93 -21.69 17.03
N THR A 232 13.82 -22.39 17.72
CA THR A 232 14.62 -21.76 18.78
C THR A 232 15.71 -20.86 18.20
N VAL A 233 16.21 -19.90 19.00
CA VAL A 233 17.37 -19.09 18.62
C VAL A 233 18.56 -19.97 18.26
N GLY A 234 18.78 -21.05 19.00
CA GLY A 234 19.87 -22.02 18.73
C GLY A 234 19.73 -22.64 17.33
N ASP A 235 18.53 -23.09 16.97
CA ASP A 235 18.26 -23.66 15.65
C ASP A 235 18.46 -22.63 14.55
N LEU A 236 17.94 -21.40 14.75
CA LEU A 236 18.08 -20.29 13.79
C LEU A 236 19.53 -19.85 13.60
N CYS A 237 20.33 -19.83 14.67
CA CYS A 237 21.76 -19.54 14.58
C CYS A 237 22.50 -20.56 13.71
N ALA A 238 22.19 -21.85 13.90
CA ALA A 238 22.79 -22.91 13.11
C ALA A 238 22.33 -22.89 11.64
N GLU A 239 21.05 -22.72 11.39
CA GLU A 239 20.47 -22.70 10.05
C GLU A 239 20.93 -21.48 9.22
N LEU A 240 20.97 -20.30 9.86
CA LEU A 240 21.29 -19.04 9.17
C LEU A 240 22.79 -18.72 9.21
N ASP A 241 23.60 -19.51 9.87
CA ASP A 241 25.02 -19.20 10.13
C ASP A 241 25.20 -17.80 10.75
N LEU A 242 24.41 -17.53 11.80
CA LEU A 242 24.42 -16.25 12.51
C LEU A 242 24.89 -16.43 13.95
N PRO A 243 25.70 -15.50 14.47
CA PRO A 243 26.08 -15.52 15.88
C PRO A 243 24.89 -15.15 16.77
N GLY A 244 24.73 -15.81 17.91
CA GLY A 244 23.64 -15.58 18.87
C GLY A 244 23.52 -14.14 19.38
N ARG A 245 24.62 -13.37 19.33
CA ARG A 245 24.61 -11.93 19.66
C ARG A 245 23.65 -11.11 18.82
N VAL A 246 23.41 -11.49 17.53
CA VAL A 246 22.45 -10.78 16.66
C VAL A 246 21.04 -10.85 17.25
N PHE A 247 20.62 -12.04 17.69
CA PHE A 247 19.34 -12.22 18.35
C PHE A 247 19.29 -11.52 19.71
N ALA A 248 20.39 -11.58 20.49
CA ALA A 248 20.49 -10.91 21.77
C ALA A 248 20.29 -9.37 21.62
N GLU A 249 20.93 -8.75 20.64
CA GLU A 249 20.79 -7.32 20.36
C GLU A 249 19.35 -6.96 19.94
N LEU A 250 18.71 -7.80 19.11
CA LEU A 250 17.33 -7.57 18.67
C LEU A 250 16.32 -7.74 19.82
N VAL A 251 16.56 -8.68 20.74
CA VAL A 251 15.77 -8.88 21.97
C VAL A 251 15.99 -7.70 22.94
N ALA A 252 17.25 -7.32 23.18
CA ALA A 252 17.59 -6.18 24.04
C ALA A 252 16.92 -4.88 23.57
N ALA A 253 16.87 -4.67 22.27
CA ALA A 253 16.19 -3.51 21.67
C ALA A 253 14.65 -3.66 21.63
N GLY A 254 14.09 -4.81 22.01
CA GLY A 254 12.65 -5.07 22.03
C GLY A 254 12.01 -5.29 20.67
N TRP A 255 12.79 -5.55 19.63
CA TRP A 255 12.27 -5.89 18.30
C TRP A 255 11.75 -7.33 18.23
N LEU A 256 12.37 -8.22 19.00
CA LEU A 256 11.95 -9.60 19.21
C LEU A 256 11.43 -9.83 20.63
N VAL A 257 10.44 -10.72 20.74
CA VAL A 257 9.83 -11.16 22.01
C VAL A 257 9.81 -12.69 22.08
#